data_d25e1fdcd84da9b1bdd8750f88772941
#
_entry.id   d25e1fdcd84da9b1bdd8750f88772941
#
_cell.length_a   1.000
_cell.length_b   1.000
_cell.length_c   1.000
_cell.angle_alpha   90.00
_cell.angle_beta   90.00
_cell.angle_gamma   90.00
#
_symmetry.space_group_name_H-M   'P 1'
#
loop_
_entity.id
_entity.type
_entity.pdbx_description
1 polymer ?
#
loop_
_entity_poly.entity_id
_entity_poly.type
_entity_poly.pdbx_seq_one_letter_code
_entity_poly.pdbx_strand_id
1 'polypeptide(L)'
;MEIKHGRAAMLGFLHVILIEAGVRFPTEQCEAAPAGLIASLESMPTFAWLQIMLICCMAETGWGGRSDGIVSQFGFGEAQTTEKEPGDIGGRAWIRYDEPGEKAFKLNAERNNGRAAMLGITGCLLHEIVGVDALYPTGGFGGDAPREIIDQATAFSGFPSFS
;
A
#
# COMPACT_ATOMS: atom_id res chain seq x y z
N MET A 1 3.75 1.33 15.72
CA MET A 1 2.60 1.61 14.82
C MET A 1 3.05 2.27 13.52
N GLU A 2 3.72 3.42 13.55
CA GLU A 2 4.12 4.20 12.36
C GLU A 2 4.88 3.38 11.29
N ILE A 3 5.86 2.56 11.70
CA ILE A 3 6.66 1.75 10.77
C ILE A 3 5.80 0.70 10.06
N LYS A 4 4.88 0.05 10.76
CA LYS A 4 3.95 -0.92 10.13
C LYS A 4 3.02 -0.27 9.11
N HIS A 5 2.42 0.86 9.49
CA HIS A 5 1.57 1.62 8.55
C HIS A 5 2.37 2.14 7.37
N GLY A 6 3.60 2.63 7.60
CA GLY A 6 4.50 3.06 6.54
C GLY A 6 4.84 1.93 5.57
N ARG A 7 5.19 0.75 6.06
CA ARG A 7 5.47 -0.45 5.23
C ARG A 7 4.25 -0.88 4.44
N ALA A 8 3.08 -0.96 5.07
CA ALA A 8 1.83 -1.29 4.40
C ALA A 8 1.49 -0.26 3.31
N ALA A 9 1.65 1.03 3.60
CA ALA A 9 1.41 2.09 2.63
C ALA A 9 2.40 2.05 1.45
N MET A 10 3.68 1.75 1.70
CA MET A 10 4.66 1.58 0.62
C MET A 10 4.29 0.43 -0.31
N LEU A 11 3.84 -0.71 0.23
CA LEU A 11 3.35 -1.84 -0.57
C LEU A 11 2.07 -1.48 -1.33
N GLY A 12 1.12 -0.81 -0.68
CA GLY A 12 -0.11 -0.36 -1.32
C GLY A 12 0.14 0.65 -2.43
N PHE A 13 1.04 1.61 -2.21
CA PHE A 13 1.41 2.58 -3.24
C PHE A 13 2.12 1.93 -4.43
N LEU A 14 2.99 0.94 -4.17
CA LEU A 14 3.61 0.13 -5.22
C LEU A 14 2.54 -0.64 -6.02
N HIS A 15 1.52 -1.20 -5.36
CA HIS A 15 0.40 -1.85 -6.04
C HIS A 15 -0.29 -0.89 -7.01
N VAL A 16 -0.58 0.34 -6.58
CA VAL A 16 -1.19 1.36 -7.46
C VAL A 16 -0.33 1.61 -8.70
N ILE A 17 0.98 1.82 -8.51
CA ILE A 17 1.91 2.03 -9.63
C ILE A 17 1.88 0.86 -10.61
N LEU A 18 1.95 -0.37 -10.12
CA LEU A 18 1.97 -1.56 -10.96
C LEU A 18 0.65 -1.75 -11.73
N ILE A 19 -0.47 -1.55 -11.06
CA ILE A 19 -1.80 -1.70 -11.65
C ILE A 19 -2.03 -0.64 -12.74
N GLU A 20 -1.63 0.61 -12.52
CA GLU A 20 -1.71 1.70 -13.51
C GLU A 20 -0.73 1.47 -14.68
N ALA A 21 0.43 0.91 -14.42
CA ALA A 21 1.38 0.50 -15.46
C ALA A 21 0.93 -0.72 -16.28
N GLY A 22 -0.22 -1.31 -15.96
CA GLY A 22 -0.75 -2.48 -16.67
C GLY A 22 -0.10 -3.80 -16.27
N VAL A 23 0.72 -3.82 -15.22
CA VAL A 23 1.33 -5.06 -14.71
C VAL A 23 0.25 -5.88 -14.00
N ARG A 24 0.04 -7.11 -14.47
CA ARG A 24 -0.95 -8.04 -13.93
C ARG A 24 -0.30 -9.39 -13.65
N PHE A 25 -0.81 -10.12 -12.67
CA PHE A 25 -0.44 -11.52 -12.49
C PHE A 25 -1.04 -12.36 -13.64
N PRO A 26 -0.32 -13.38 -14.13
CA PRO A 26 -0.73 -14.21 -15.27
C PRO A 26 -1.82 -15.21 -14.83
N THR A 27 -2.95 -14.70 -14.37
CA THR A 27 -4.15 -15.48 -14.06
C THR A 27 -5.34 -14.75 -14.68
N GLU A 28 -6.29 -15.49 -15.25
CA GLU A 28 -7.47 -14.93 -15.91
C GLU A 28 -8.19 -13.87 -15.06
N GLN A 29 -8.27 -14.10 -13.76
CA GLN A 29 -8.93 -13.19 -12.82
C GLN A 29 -8.14 -11.91 -12.57
N CYS A 30 -6.80 -11.99 -12.55
CA CYS A 30 -5.96 -10.83 -12.32
C CYS A 30 -5.70 -10.03 -13.60
N GLU A 31 -5.69 -10.68 -14.76
CA GLU A 31 -5.54 -10.01 -16.07
C GLU A 31 -6.71 -9.07 -16.35
N ALA A 32 -7.92 -9.44 -15.91
CA ALA A 32 -9.12 -8.65 -16.05
C ALA A 32 -9.25 -7.52 -14.98
N ALA A 33 -8.31 -7.40 -14.05
CA ALA A 33 -8.39 -6.41 -12.98
C ALA A 33 -8.33 -4.98 -13.56
N PRO A 34 -9.29 -4.12 -13.21
CA PRO A 34 -9.31 -2.74 -13.68
C PRO A 34 -8.14 -1.93 -13.09
N ALA A 35 -7.80 -0.82 -13.72
CA ALA A 35 -6.95 0.20 -13.13
C ALA A 35 -7.67 0.87 -11.95
N GLY A 36 -6.90 1.51 -11.07
CA GLY A 36 -7.42 2.13 -9.87
C GLY A 36 -7.22 1.29 -8.61
N LEU A 37 -7.11 1.97 -7.48
CA LEU A 37 -6.84 1.32 -6.19
C LEU A 37 -8.07 0.57 -5.69
N ILE A 38 -9.21 1.24 -5.59
CA ILE A 38 -10.46 0.66 -5.07
C ILE A 38 -10.97 -0.40 -6.04
N ALA A 39 -11.08 -0.06 -7.33
CA ALA A 39 -11.60 -0.97 -8.34
C ALA A 39 -10.78 -2.27 -8.45
N SER A 40 -9.46 -2.20 -8.37
CA SER A 40 -8.60 -3.37 -8.40
C SER A 40 -8.77 -4.25 -7.17
N LEU A 41 -8.95 -3.66 -5.98
CA LEU A 41 -9.18 -4.40 -4.73
C LEU A 41 -10.56 -5.06 -4.71
N GLU A 42 -11.59 -4.40 -5.22
CA GLU A 42 -12.94 -4.96 -5.31
C GLU A 42 -13.02 -6.13 -6.30
N SER A 43 -12.22 -6.09 -7.36
CA SER A 43 -12.16 -7.18 -8.36
C SER A 43 -11.38 -8.40 -7.87
N MET A 44 -10.68 -8.31 -6.73
CA MET A 44 -9.87 -9.42 -6.21
C MET A 44 -10.74 -10.61 -5.78
N PRO A 45 -10.37 -11.84 -6.18
CA PRO A 45 -11.09 -13.02 -5.75
C PRO A 45 -10.92 -13.26 -4.24
N THR A 46 -11.95 -13.82 -3.62
CA THR A 46 -11.95 -14.12 -2.17
C THR A 46 -10.75 -14.97 -1.74
N PHE A 47 -10.30 -15.88 -2.60
CA PHE A 47 -9.13 -16.71 -2.31
C PHE A 47 -7.84 -15.89 -2.21
N ALA A 48 -7.67 -14.85 -3.03
CA ALA A 48 -6.53 -13.95 -2.94
C ALA A 48 -6.54 -13.16 -1.61
N TRP A 49 -7.72 -12.71 -1.18
CA TRP A 49 -7.88 -12.07 0.13
C TRP A 49 -7.50 -13.00 1.27
N LEU A 50 -7.92 -14.27 1.22
CA LEU A 50 -7.53 -15.26 2.23
C LEU A 50 -6.02 -15.49 2.29
N GLN A 51 -5.34 -15.51 1.13
CA GLN A 51 -3.87 -15.61 1.09
C GLN A 51 -3.20 -14.39 1.72
N ILE A 52 -3.66 -13.18 1.41
CA ILE A 52 -3.14 -11.94 2.00
C ILE A 52 -3.33 -11.95 3.51
N MET A 53 -4.53 -12.31 3.97
CA MET A 53 -4.84 -12.41 5.41
C MET A 53 -3.93 -13.42 6.10
N LEU A 54 -3.70 -14.59 5.48
CA LEU A 54 -2.82 -15.60 6.02
C LEU A 54 -1.38 -15.09 6.14
N ILE A 55 -0.85 -14.44 5.11
CA ILE A 55 0.50 -13.85 5.13
C ILE A 55 0.60 -12.78 6.23
N CYS A 56 -0.39 -11.92 6.35
CA CYS A 56 -0.43 -10.90 7.41
C CYS A 56 -0.45 -11.55 8.81
N CYS A 57 -1.29 -12.56 9.01
CA CYS A 57 -1.34 -13.30 10.28
C CYS A 57 0.00 -13.97 10.60
N MET A 58 0.65 -14.57 9.63
CA MET A 58 1.97 -15.19 9.81
C MET A 58 3.03 -14.14 10.18
N ALA A 59 3.01 -12.98 9.52
CA ALA A 59 3.94 -11.89 9.81
C ALA A 59 3.72 -11.29 11.21
N GLU A 60 2.47 -11.17 11.65
CA GLU A 60 2.14 -10.57 12.96
C GLU A 60 2.39 -11.54 14.13
N THR A 61 2.10 -12.83 13.94
CA THR A 61 2.24 -13.83 15.01
C THR A 61 3.64 -14.44 15.08
N GLY A 62 4.50 -14.18 14.10
CA GLY A 62 5.80 -14.84 14.00
C GLY A 62 5.69 -16.35 13.82
N TRP A 63 4.54 -16.84 13.33
CA TRP A 63 4.26 -18.30 13.20
C TRP A 63 5.24 -19.02 12.25
N GLY A 64 6.12 -18.33 11.64
CA GLY A 64 7.20 -18.93 10.87
C GLY A 64 8.60 -18.63 11.41
N GLY A 65 8.69 -17.86 12.48
CA GLY A 65 9.95 -17.35 13.04
C GLY A 65 10.65 -18.30 14.02
N ARG A 66 10.11 -19.49 14.26
CA ARG A 66 10.82 -20.50 15.02
C ARG A 66 12.05 -20.95 14.23
N SER A 67 13.20 -20.95 14.84
CA SER A 67 14.53 -21.10 14.24
C SER A 67 14.73 -22.31 13.32
N ASP A 68 13.80 -23.23 13.28
CA ASP A 68 13.88 -24.52 12.59
C ASP A 68 12.76 -24.74 11.56
N GLY A 69 11.88 -23.75 11.33
CA GLY A 69 10.74 -23.89 10.42
C GLY A 69 11.06 -23.54 8.97
N ILE A 70 10.37 -24.19 8.02
CA ILE A 70 10.43 -23.88 6.59
C ILE A 70 10.21 -22.40 6.31
N VAL A 71 9.39 -21.73 7.10
CA VAL A 71 9.02 -20.32 6.94
C VAL A 71 10.13 -19.37 7.37
N SER A 72 11.03 -19.79 8.28
CA SER A 72 12.22 -19.00 8.65
C SER A 72 13.19 -18.87 7.46
N GLN A 73 13.15 -19.81 6.52
CA GLN A 73 13.94 -19.77 5.29
C GLN A 73 13.39 -18.73 4.30
N PHE A 74 12.10 -18.42 4.34
CA PHE A 74 11.47 -17.40 3.50
C PHE A 74 11.57 -15.98 4.06
N GLY A 75 12.26 -15.78 5.18
CA GLY A 75 12.53 -14.45 5.72
C GLY A 75 11.35 -13.77 6.41
N PHE A 76 10.24 -14.47 6.63
CA PHE A 76 9.17 -14.00 7.51
C PHE A 76 9.71 -13.99 8.93
N GLY A 77 9.82 -12.82 9.50
CA GLY A 77 10.50 -12.58 10.75
C GLY A 77 9.75 -13.08 11.98
N GLU A 78 10.27 -12.73 13.11
CA GLU A 78 9.65 -12.98 14.41
C GLU A 78 8.64 -11.85 14.71
N ALA A 79 7.64 -12.16 15.53
CA ALA A 79 6.71 -11.15 16.03
C ALA A 79 7.45 -10.00 16.72
N GLN A 80 6.97 -8.79 16.52
CA GLN A 80 7.51 -7.61 17.18
C GLN A 80 7.29 -7.73 18.71
N THR A 81 8.37 -7.72 19.49
CA THR A 81 8.32 -7.69 20.94
C THR A 81 8.75 -6.32 21.48
N THR A 82 8.45 -6.05 22.74
CA THR A 82 8.85 -4.80 23.41
C THR A 82 10.35 -4.70 23.64
N GLU A 83 11.07 -5.81 23.59
CA GLU A 83 12.52 -5.88 23.81
C GLU A 83 13.34 -5.56 22.56
N LYS A 84 12.70 -5.65 21.37
CA LYS A 84 13.34 -5.37 20.07
C LYS A 84 13.12 -3.92 19.64
N GLU A 85 14.08 -3.40 18.87
CA GLU A 85 13.91 -2.10 18.23
C GLU A 85 12.62 -2.08 17.37
N PRO A 86 11.89 -0.95 17.36
CA PRO A 86 10.68 -0.81 16.57
C PRO A 86 10.95 -1.10 15.09
N GLY A 87 10.24 -2.06 14.52
CA GLY A 87 10.38 -2.48 13.13
C GLY A 87 11.38 -3.62 12.90
N ASP A 88 12.13 -4.04 13.91
CA ASP A 88 13.00 -5.22 13.82
C ASP A 88 12.17 -6.49 14.03
N ILE A 89 11.75 -7.08 12.94
CA ILE A 89 11.01 -8.35 12.93
C ILE A 89 11.92 -9.57 12.72
N GLY A 90 13.24 -9.42 12.82
CA GLY A 90 14.17 -10.50 12.53
C GLY A 90 14.22 -10.90 11.06
N GLY A 91 14.51 -12.15 10.78
CA GLY A 91 14.56 -12.70 9.42
C GLY A 91 15.94 -12.59 8.76
N ARG A 92 16.21 -13.56 7.86
CA ARG A 92 17.49 -13.65 7.13
C ARG A 92 17.47 -12.92 5.79
N ALA A 93 16.29 -12.65 5.25
CA ALA A 93 16.13 -12.01 3.95
C ALA A 93 16.45 -10.51 3.96
N TRP A 94 16.50 -9.90 5.13
CA TRP A 94 16.69 -8.47 5.28
C TRP A 94 18.16 -8.12 5.43
N ILE A 95 18.61 -7.10 4.71
CA ILE A 95 19.97 -6.56 4.84
C ILE A 95 20.10 -5.89 6.21
N ARG A 96 21.14 -6.25 6.94
CA ARG A 96 21.48 -5.65 8.22
C ARG A 96 22.73 -4.82 8.08
N TYR A 97 22.73 -3.67 8.72
CA TYR A 97 23.85 -2.74 8.73
C TYR A 97 24.51 -2.75 10.08
N ASP A 98 25.82 -3.02 10.11
CA ASP A 98 26.60 -3.12 11.36
C ASP A 98 27.09 -1.74 11.81
N GLU A 99 27.32 -0.83 10.86
CA GLU A 99 27.77 0.52 11.17
C GLU A 99 26.60 1.39 11.69
N PRO A 100 26.71 1.98 12.90
CA PRO A 100 25.61 2.73 13.52
C PRO A 100 25.12 3.92 12.67
N GLY A 101 26.03 4.61 11.99
CA GLY A 101 25.70 5.76 11.14
C GLY A 101 24.85 5.34 9.92
N GLU A 102 25.27 4.29 9.24
CA GLU A 102 24.55 3.76 8.09
C GLU A 102 23.17 3.19 8.51
N LYS A 103 23.13 2.43 9.61
CA LYS A 103 21.88 1.91 10.18
C LYS A 103 20.90 3.05 10.46
N ALA A 104 21.33 4.10 11.14
CA ALA A 104 20.49 5.25 11.46
C ALA A 104 19.97 5.95 10.20
N PHE A 105 20.81 6.12 9.18
CA PHE A 105 20.41 6.70 7.91
C PHE A 105 19.33 5.86 7.21
N LYS A 106 19.51 4.54 7.13
CA LYS A 106 18.55 3.62 6.49
C LYS A 106 17.20 3.57 7.22
N LEU A 107 17.23 3.54 8.56
CA LEU A 107 16.01 3.59 9.36
C LEU A 107 15.24 4.91 9.19
N ASN A 108 15.96 6.04 9.08
CA ASN A 108 15.33 7.32 8.80
C ASN A 108 14.75 7.38 7.38
N ALA A 109 15.47 6.83 6.40
CA ALA A 109 14.98 6.72 5.02
C ALA A 109 13.70 5.88 4.94
N GLU A 110 13.67 4.72 5.61
CA GLU A 110 12.49 3.86 5.71
C GLU A 110 11.29 4.62 6.30
N ARG A 111 11.51 5.32 7.41
CA ARG A 111 10.45 6.10 8.08
C ARG A 111 9.91 7.21 7.19
N ASN A 112 10.79 7.97 6.55
CA ASN A 112 10.41 9.08 5.68
C ASN A 112 9.68 8.60 4.42
N ASN A 113 10.16 7.53 3.79
CA ASN A 113 9.47 6.91 2.66
C ASN A 113 8.11 6.34 3.07
N GLY A 114 8.01 5.75 4.26
CA GLY A 114 6.74 5.30 4.83
C GLY A 114 5.73 6.44 5.02
N ARG A 115 6.17 7.58 5.54
CA ARG A 115 5.33 8.79 5.67
C ARG A 115 4.88 9.33 4.32
N ALA A 116 5.80 9.42 3.37
CA ALA A 116 5.49 9.86 2.02
C ALA A 116 4.48 8.91 1.34
N ALA A 117 4.65 7.60 1.50
CA ALA A 117 3.74 6.61 0.96
C ALA A 117 2.35 6.66 1.61
N MET A 118 2.26 6.87 2.91
CA MET A 118 0.97 7.06 3.60
C MET A 118 0.22 8.28 3.05
N LEU A 119 0.93 9.39 2.83
CA LEU A 119 0.33 10.58 2.23
C LEU A 119 -0.06 10.32 0.76
N GLY A 120 0.83 9.67 0.00
CA GLY A 120 0.61 9.34 -1.41
C GLY A 120 -0.61 8.44 -1.63
N ILE A 121 -0.74 7.36 -0.86
CA ILE A 121 -1.90 6.45 -0.99
C ILE A 121 -3.22 7.13 -0.60
N THR A 122 -3.17 8.03 0.39
CA THR A 122 -4.33 8.85 0.75
C THR A 122 -4.72 9.77 -0.41
N GLY A 123 -3.73 10.38 -1.07
CA GLY A 123 -3.96 11.19 -2.28
C GLY A 123 -4.59 10.37 -3.40
N CYS A 124 -4.07 9.17 -3.68
CA CYS A 124 -4.64 8.27 -4.69
C CYS A 124 -6.10 7.91 -4.39
N LEU A 125 -6.41 7.59 -3.13
CA LEU A 125 -7.79 7.31 -2.71
C LEU A 125 -8.72 8.51 -2.92
N LEU A 126 -8.26 9.72 -2.58
CA LEU A 126 -9.05 10.94 -2.78
C LEU A 126 -9.28 11.21 -4.27
N HIS A 127 -8.27 11.02 -5.12
CA HIS A 127 -8.40 11.17 -6.57
C HIS A 127 -9.46 10.20 -7.13
N GLU A 128 -9.41 8.94 -6.71
CA GLU A 128 -10.34 7.92 -7.18
C GLU A 128 -11.79 8.18 -6.70
N ILE A 129 -11.96 8.67 -5.45
CA ILE A 129 -13.27 9.08 -4.93
C ILE A 129 -13.86 10.25 -5.72
N VAL A 130 -13.02 11.17 -6.18
CA VAL A 130 -13.43 12.32 -7.01
C VAL A 130 -13.63 11.92 -8.48
N GLY A 131 -13.27 10.69 -8.86
CA GLY A 131 -13.45 10.17 -10.22
C GLY A 131 -12.35 10.58 -11.19
N VAL A 132 -11.17 10.93 -10.69
CA VAL A 132 -9.96 11.14 -11.50
C VAL A 132 -8.99 9.98 -11.32
N ASP A 133 -8.02 9.85 -12.23
CA ASP A 133 -7.01 8.79 -12.16
C ASP A 133 -6.26 8.83 -10.83
N ALA A 134 -6.11 7.67 -10.20
CA ALA A 134 -5.53 7.57 -8.87
C ALA A 134 -4.09 8.13 -8.82
N LEU A 135 -3.25 7.79 -9.80
CA LEU A 135 -1.83 8.15 -9.78
C LEU A 135 -1.54 9.44 -10.55
N TYR A 136 -2.16 9.61 -11.72
CA TYR A 136 -1.96 10.77 -12.58
C TYR A 136 -3.29 11.44 -12.87
N PRO A 137 -3.65 12.49 -12.14
CA PRO A 137 -4.86 13.27 -12.44
C PRO A 137 -4.63 14.10 -13.71
N THR A 138 -4.29 13.44 -14.83
CA THR A 138 -3.99 14.07 -16.12
C THR A 138 -5.21 14.66 -16.79
N GLY A 139 -6.40 14.29 -16.33
CA GLY A 139 -7.66 14.87 -16.80
C GLY A 139 -7.84 16.35 -16.44
N GLY A 140 -6.88 16.96 -15.72
CA GLY A 140 -6.99 18.31 -15.20
C GLY A 140 -8.23 18.48 -14.30
N PHE A 141 -8.30 19.56 -13.57
CA PHE A 141 -9.55 19.96 -12.94
C PHE A 141 -10.56 20.40 -14.04
N GLY A 142 -11.12 19.43 -14.76
CA GLY A 142 -12.02 19.73 -15.88
C GLY A 142 -12.07 18.70 -16.99
N GLY A 143 -11.25 17.63 -16.96
CA GLY A 143 -11.35 16.52 -17.91
C GLY A 143 -12.19 15.41 -17.32
N ASP A 144 -13.35 15.16 -17.91
CA ASP A 144 -14.21 13.97 -17.79
C ASP A 144 -14.54 13.42 -16.38
N ALA A 145 -14.30 14.17 -15.30
CA ALA A 145 -14.98 13.89 -14.04
C ALA A 145 -16.50 13.90 -14.35
N PRO A 146 -17.25 12.85 -13.98
CA PRO A 146 -18.68 12.86 -14.23
C PRO A 146 -19.26 14.16 -13.67
N ARG A 147 -19.76 15.02 -14.55
CA ARG A 147 -20.33 16.33 -14.18
C ARG A 147 -21.35 16.19 -13.05
N GLU A 148 -22.01 15.04 -12.96
CA GLU A 148 -22.92 14.68 -11.88
C GLU A 148 -22.29 14.77 -10.48
N ILE A 149 -21.02 14.38 -10.28
CA ILE A 149 -20.38 14.44 -8.96
C ILE A 149 -20.03 15.89 -8.63
N ILE A 150 -19.56 16.66 -9.62
CA ILE A 150 -19.25 18.09 -9.42
C ILE A 150 -20.54 18.85 -9.14
N ASP A 151 -21.61 18.57 -9.88
CA ASP A 151 -22.90 19.20 -9.69
C ASP A 151 -23.53 18.86 -8.33
N GLN A 152 -23.37 17.61 -7.85
CA GLN A 152 -23.80 17.21 -6.52
C GLN A 152 -22.95 17.87 -5.41
N ALA A 153 -21.63 17.98 -5.59
CA ALA A 153 -20.76 18.63 -4.64
C ALA A 153 -21.01 20.16 -4.56
N THR A 154 -21.26 20.81 -5.70
CA THR A 154 -21.60 22.22 -5.77
C THR A 154 -23.01 22.50 -5.26
N ALA A 155 -23.97 21.63 -5.51
CA ALA A 155 -25.31 21.72 -4.95
C ALA A 155 -25.33 21.62 -3.40
N PHE A 156 -24.42 20.79 -2.85
CA PHE A 156 -24.31 20.63 -1.40
C PHE A 156 -23.53 21.77 -0.73
N SER A 157 -22.61 22.43 -1.42
CA SER A 157 -21.74 23.47 -0.86
C SER A 157 -22.32 24.89 -0.93
N GLY A 158 -23.42 25.11 -1.66
CA GLY A 158 -24.01 26.43 -1.82
C GLY A 158 -23.08 27.47 -2.51
N PHE A 159 -21.98 27.02 -3.13
CA PHE A 159 -21.09 27.88 -3.90
C PHE A 159 -21.67 28.13 -5.29
N PRO A 160 -21.62 29.38 -5.81
CA PRO A 160 -22.08 29.67 -7.15
C PRO A 160 -21.19 28.95 -8.17
N SER A 161 -21.82 28.30 -9.17
CA SER A 161 -21.14 27.69 -10.31
C SER A 161 -20.34 28.75 -11.06
N PHE A 162 -19.04 28.58 -11.17
CA PHE A 162 -18.22 29.37 -12.07
C PHE A 162 -18.51 28.89 -13.52
N SER A 163 -19.22 29.73 -14.23
CA SER A 163 -19.45 29.60 -15.68
C SER A 163 -18.22 30.06 -16.47
#